data_6f994e1681c56a4d8bc08405de4a521d
#
_entry.id   6f994e1681c56a4d8bc08405de4a521d
#
_cell.length_a   1.000
_cell.length_b   1.000
_cell.length_c   1.000
_cell.angle_alpha   90.00
_cell.angle_beta   90.00
_cell.angle_gamma   90.00
#
_symmetry.space_group_name_H-M   'P 1'
#
loop_
_entity.id
_entity.type
_entity.pdbx_description
1 polymer ?
#
loop_
_entity_poly.entity_id
_entity_poly.type
_entity_poly.pdbx_seq_one_letter_code
_entity_poly.pdbx_strand_id
1 'polypeptide(L)'
;FTVSSNETIWWKCPDCGHEWKCSINSMTRKGRFGCAECSKKHRGRSFTQGVVKKVGSLAETMPELAKEWHPIKNGDLTPNDITAGKFKPVWWLCPKCGYEWQASPNNRKRGIGCPCCSGRVPKTGVNDLETLYPELLKEWNYERNSSNNLFPSQLLPKSGKKAWWKCSSCGHEWYAVIASRVKGHGCPHCSKRRKK
;
A
#
# COMPACT_ATOMS: atom_id res chain seq x y z
N PHE A 1 21.99 -34.42 -33.61
CA PHE A 1 20.55 -34.52 -33.31
C PHE A 1 19.73 -34.02 -34.51
N THR A 2 18.66 -34.73 -34.86
CA THR A 2 17.72 -34.28 -35.89
C THR A 2 16.57 -33.48 -35.27
N VAL A 3 15.96 -32.57 -36.03
CA VAL A 3 14.85 -31.67 -35.58
C VAL A 3 13.62 -32.46 -35.11
N SER A 4 13.48 -33.73 -35.54
CA SER A 4 12.37 -34.62 -35.21
C SER A 4 12.73 -35.63 -34.08
N SER A 5 13.86 -35.44 -33.39
CA SER A 5 14.29 -36.34 -32.33
C SER A 5 13.38 -36.22 -31.10
N ASN A 6 12.98 -37.38 -30.56
CA ASN A 6 12.27 -37.48 -29.29
C ASN A 6 13.20 -37.46 -28.07
N GLU A 7 14.49 -37.28 -28.30
CA GLU A 7 15.46 -37.16 -27.22
C GLU A 7 15.21 -35.95 -26.36
N THR A 8 15.27 -36.12 -25.05
CA THR A 8 14.95 -35.08 -24.06
C THR A 8 16.23 -34.43 -23.57
N ILE A 9 16.36 -33.14 -23.79
CA ILE A 9 17.50 -32.31 -23.38
C ILE A 9 17.06 -31.17 -22.48
N TRP A 10 18.01 -30.54 -21.79
CA TRP A 10 17.80 -29.35 -21.02
C TRP A 10 17.78 -28.11 -21.94
N TRP A 11 16.80 -27.27 -21.71
CA TRP A 11 16.63 -25.97 -22.38
C TRP A 11 16.75 -24.86 -21.38
N LYS A 12 17.34 -23.74 -21.79
CA LYS A 12 17.38 -22.48 -21.01
C LYS A 12 16.75 -21.35 -21.80
N CYS A 13 15.82 -20.65 -21.19
CA CYS A 13 15.17 -19.52 -21.82
C CYS A 13 16.12 -18.32 -21.88
N PRO A 14 16.38 -17.73 -23.06
CA PRO A 14 17.22 -16.55 -23.17
C PRO A 14 16.61 -15.31 -22.51
N ASP A 15 15.25 -15.23 -22.44
CA ASP A 15 14.55 -14.05 -21.94
C ASP A 15 14.39 -14.00 -20.41
N CYS A 16 14.19 -15.17 -19.76
CA CYS A 16 13.90 -15.22 -18.32
C CYS A 16 14.81 -16.15 -17.52
N GLY A 17 15.74 -16.84 -18.17
CA GLY A 17 16.69 -17.77 -17.53
C GLY A 17 16.07 -19.09 -17.04
N HIS A 18 14.77 -19.30 -17.17
CA HIS A 18 14.09 -20.53 -16.74
C HIS A 18 14.66 -21.74 -17.48
N GLU A 19 14.96 -22.81 -16.74
CA GLU A 19 15.48 -24.06 -17.27
C GLU A 19 14.44 -25.16 -17.16
N TRP A 20 14.26 -25.92 -18.22
CA TRP A 20 13.35 -27.08 -18.27
C TRP A 20 13.83 -28.19 -19.19
N LYS A 21 13.29 -29.35 -18.97
CA LYS A 21 13.61 -30.56 -19.77
C LYS A 21 12.49 -30.82 -20.77
N CYS A 22 12.83 -30.93 -22.06
CA CYS A 22 11.85 -31.17 -23.11
C CYS A 22 12.50 -31.85 -24.31
N SER A 23 11.72 -32.61 -25.10
CA SER A 23 12.24 -33.26 -26.32
C SER A 23 12.50 -32.22 -27.42
N ILE A 24 13.47 -32.49 -28.26
CA ILE A 24 13.85 -31.67 -29.41
C ILE A 24 12.63 -31.45 -30.32
N ASN A 25 11.94 -32.54 -30.68
CA ASN A 25 10.72 -32.47 -31.50
C ASN A 25 9.63 -31.56 -30.89
N SER A 26 9.48 -31.58 -29.58
CA SER A 26 8.51 -30.71 -28.92
C SER A 26 8.86 -29.22 -29.01
N MET A 27 10.15 -28.88 -29.01
CA MET A 27 10.61 -27.48 -29.11
C MET A 27 10.62 -26.94 -30.53
N THR A 28 10.84 -27.82 -31.51
CA THR A 28 10.96 -27.42 -32.93
C THR A 28 9.63 -27.41 -33.69
N ARG A 29 8.55 -27.91 -33.09
CA ARG A 29 7.19 -27.90 -33.68
C ARG A 29 6.70 -26.47 -33.90
N LYS A 30 6.28 -26.16 -35.15
CA LYS A 30 5.66 -24.84 -35.48
C LYS A 30 4.51 -24.50 -34.52
N GLY A 31 4.53 -23.29 -34.01
CA GLY A 31 3.46 -22.74 -33.14
C GLY A 31 3.58 -23.10 -31.65
N ARG A 32 4.64 -23.75 -31.19
CA ARG A 32 4.89 -23.95 -29.73
C ARG A 32 5.79 -22.88 -29.19
N PHE A 33 5.35 -22.26 -28.09
CA PHE A 33 6.16 -21.32 -27.33
C PHE A 33 7.15 -22.12 -26.48
N GLY A 34 8.46 -21.82 -26.62
CA GLY A 34 9.52 -22.55 -25.94
C GLY A 34 9.39 -22.59 -24.42
N CYS A 35 9.41 -21.46 -23.77
CA CYS A 35 9.37 -21.35 -22.31
C CYS A 35 7.95 -21.21 -21.76
N ALA A 36 7.55 -22.12 -20.86
CA ALA A 36 6.22 -22.08 -20.24
C ALA A 36 6.00 -20.83 -19.39
N GLU A 37 7.02 -20.32 -18.70
CA GLU A 37 6.94 -19.13 -17.88
C GLU A 37 6.77 -17.86 -18.74
N CYS A 38 7.56 -17.71 -19.81
CA CYS A 38 7.36 -16.64 -20.78
C CYS A 38 5.98 -16.74 -21.46
N SER A 39 5.53 -17.94 -21.81
CA SER A 39 4.20 -18.16 -22.41
C SER A 39 3.05 -17.75 -21.49
N LYS A 40 3.16 -18.00 -20.18
CA LYS A 40 2.18 -17.51 -19.18
C LYS A 40 2.17 -15.98 -19.12
N LYS A 41 3.36 -15.36 -19.08
CA LYS A 41 3.54 -13.92 -19.05
C LYS A 41 2.98 -13.26 -20.34
N HIS A 42 3.27 -13.82 -21.50
CA HIS A 42 2.78 -13.31 -22.79
C HIS A 42 1.26 -13.47 -22.95
N ARG A 43 0.68 -14.63 -22.57
CA ARG A 43 -0.78 -14.83 -22.60
C ARG A 43 -1.52 -13.83 -21.71
N GLY A 44 -1.02 -13.58 -20.49
CA GLY A 44 -1.61 -12.59 -19.59
C GLY A 44 -1.54 -11.17 -20.14
N ARG A 45 -0.42 -10.77 -20.76
CA ARG A 45 -0.26 -9.47 -21.42
C ARG A 45 -1.19 -9.32 -22.63
N SER A 46 -1.24 -10.31 -23.52
CA SER A 46 -2.09 -10.29 -24.72
C SER A 46 -3.58 -10.19 -24.37
N PHE A 47 -4.04 -10.96 -23.38
CA PHE A 47 -5.43 -10.87 -22.90
C PHE A 47 -5.72 -9.47 -22.31
N THR A 48 -4.84 -8.94 -21.49
CA THR A 48 -5.02 -7.60 -20.88
C THR A 48 -5.04 -6.50 -21.95
N GLN A 49 -4.15 -6.56 -22.95
CA GLN A 49 -4.13 -5.61 -24.08
C GLN A 49 -5.42 -5.68 -24.92
N GLY A 50 -5.96 -6.87 -25.15
CA GLY A 50 -7.25 -7.04 -25.84
C GLY A 50 -8.40 -6.36 -25.09
N VAL A 51 -8.43 -6.50 -23.75
CA VAL A 51 -9.43 -5.82 -22.91
C VAL A 51 -9.21 -4.31 -22.90
N VAL A 52 -7.98 -3.83 -22.78
CA VAL A 52 -7.65 -2.39 -22.81
C VAL A 52 -8.11 -1.76 -24.13
N LYS A 53 -7.82 -2.40 -25.28
CA LYS A 53 -8.30 -1.92 -26.60
C LYS A 53 -9.82 -1.80 -26.68
N LYS A 54 -10.57 -2.68 -26.00
CA LYS A 54 -12.03 -2.70 -26.04
C LYS A 54 -12.69 -1.66 -25.13
N VAL A 55 -12.13 -1.43 -23.91
CA VAL A 55 -12.78 -0.62 -22.87
C VAL A 55 -12.00 0.63 -22.47
N GLY A 56 -10.84 0.85 -23.08
CA GLY A 56 -9.92 1.93 -22.75
C GLY A 56 -8.98 1.61 -21.58
N SER A 57 -7.81 2.24 -21.60
CA SER A 57 -6.83 2.15 -20.52
C SER A 57 -7.26 2.98 -19.30
N LEU A 58 -6.58 2.79 -18.17
CA LEU A 58 -6.74 3.63 -16.99
C LEU A 58 -6.36 5.10 -17.31
N ALA A 59 -5.29 5.29 -18.09
CA ALA A 59 -4.84 6.63 -18.48
C ALA A 59 -5.89 7.37 -19.33
N GLU A 60 -6.54 6.67 -20.25
CA GLU A 60 -7.58 7.25 -21.12
C GLU A 60 -8.90 7.49 -20.39
N THR A 61 -9.35 6.53 -19.60
CA THR A 61 -10.67 6.57 -18.96
C THR A 61 -10.70 7.35 -17.65
N MET A 62 -9.55 7.46 -16.96
CA MET A 62 -9.42 8.12 -15.65
C MET A 62 -8.06 8.85 -15.54
N PRO A 63 -7.81 9.90 -16.35
CA PRO A 63 -6.51 10.57 -16.40
C PRO A 63 -6.09 11.18 -15.07
N GLU A 64 -7.03 11.72 -14.29
CA GLU A 64 -6.71 12.27 -12.96
C GLU A 64 -6.25 11.18 -11.99
N LEU A 65 -6.83 10.00 -12.07
CA LEU A 65 -6.40 8.86 -11.27
C LEU A 65 -5.02 8.35 -11.70
N ALA A 66 -4.74 8.39 -13.01
CA ALA A 66 -3.44 7.98 -13.54
C ALA A 66 -2.28 8.87 -13.05
N LYS A 67 -2.53 10.14 -12.69
CA LYS A 67 -1.52 11.03 -12.08
C LYS A 67 -1.04 10.56 -10.70
N GLU A 68 -1.82 9.74 -10.00
CA GLU A 68 -1.45 9.14 -8.73
C GLU A 68 -0.69 7.81 -8.89
N TRP A 69 -0.40 7.39 -10.11
CA TRP A 69 0.36 6.17 -10.38
C TRP A 69 1.76 6.26 -9.80
N HIS A 70 2.19 5.22 -9.06
CA HIS A 70 3.54 5.25 -8.50
C HIS A 70 4.59 5.06 -9.61
N PRO A 71 5.56 5.98 -9.77
CA PRO A 71 6.45 6.01 -10.94
C PRO A 71 7.39 4.80 -11.03
N ILE A 72 7.72 4.17 -9.90
CA ILE A 72 8.77 3.12 -9.85
C ILE A 72 8.20 1.77 -9.41
N LYS A 73 7.38 1.72 -8.35
CA LYS A 73 7.00 0.46 -7.66
C LYS A 73 6.12 -0.49 -8.47
N ASN A 74 5.62 -0.06 -9.60
CA ASN A 74 4.83 -0.90 -10.51
C ASN A 74 5.68 -1.61 -11.57
N GLY A 75 7.00 -1.44 -11.55
CA GLY A 75 7.92 -1.98 -12.56
C GLY A 75 7.57 -1.44 -13.95
N ASP A 76 7.56 -2.32 -14.95
CA ASP A 76 7.23 -1.98 -16.35
C ASP A 76 5.73 -1.72 -16.60
N LEU A 77 4.88 -1.90 -15.57
CA LEU A 77 3.44 -1.70 -15.72
C LEU A 77 3.10 -0.21 -15.66
N THR A 78 2.38 0.27 -16.67
CA THR A 78 1.94 1.66 -16.79
C THR A 78 0.41 1.77 -16.72
N PRO A 79 -0.15 2.97 -16.52
CA PRO A 79 -1.60 3.19 -16.59
C PRO A 79 -2.21 2.88 -17.97
N ASN A 80 -1.40 2.85 -19.03
CA ASN A 80 -1.86 2.48 -20.38
C ASN A 80 -2.04 0.97 -20.57
N ASP A 81 -1.42 0.15 -19.70
CA ASP A 81 -1.44 -1.32 -19.81
C ASP A 81 -2.60 -1.97 -19.05
N ILE A 82 -3.37 -1.21 -18.30
CA ILE A 82 -4.45 -1.73 -17.47
C ILE A 82 -5.74 -0.93 -17.63
N THR A 83 -6.85 -1.55 -17.25
CA THR A 83 -8.15 -0.88 -17.17
C THR A 83 -8.48 -0.41 -15.76
N ALA A 84 -9.37 0.58 -15.63
CA ALA A 84 -9.88 1.05 -14.34
C ALA A 84 -10.65 -0.05 -13.55
N GLY A 85 -11.13 -1.11 -14.23
CA GLY A 85 -11.82 -2.24 -13.60
C GLY A 85 -10.91 -3.33 -13.03
N LYS A 86 -9.59 -3.22 -13.14
CA LYS A 86 -8.65 -4.25 -12.67
C LYS A 86 -8.70 -4.40 -11.15
N PHE A 87 -8.79 -5.66 -10.68
CA PHE A 87 -8.86 -5.99 -9.25
C PHE A 87 -7.49 -6.21 -8.60
N LYS A 88 -6.44 -6.55 -9.37
CA LYS A 88 -5.09 -6.74 -8.85
C LYS A 88 -4.55 -5.41 -8.31
N PRO A 89 -4.08 -5.36 -7.04
CA PRO A 89 -3.50 -4.15 -6.48
C PRO A 89 -2.27 -3.67 -7.25
N VAL A 90 -2.12 -2.36 -7.34
CA VAL A 90 -0.96 -1.65 -7.85
C VAL A 90 -0.56 -0.56 -6.87
N TRP A 91 0.65 -0.03 -7.00
CA TRP A 91 1.15 1.04 -6.16
C TRP A 91 0.67 2.42 -6.64
N TRP A 92 0.28 3.22 -5.67
CA TRP A 92 -0.14 4.61 -5.84
C TRP A 92 0.73 5.53 -5.00
N LEU A 93 0.90 6.76 -5.47
CA LEU A 93 1.58 7.85 -4.79
C LEU A 93 0.61 9.03 -4.65
N CYS A 94 0.34 9.47 -3.43
CA CYS A 94 -0.56 10.59 -3.21
C CYS A 94 0.13 11.93 -3.51
N PRO A 95 -0.38 12.74 -4.46
CA PRO A 95 0.25 14.03 -4.78
C PRO A 95 0.11 15.07 -3.65
N LYS A 96 -0.87 14.88 -2.74
CA LYS A 96 -1.11 15.81 -1.62
C LYS A 96 -0.19 15.59 -0.42
N CYS A 97 0.04 14.32 -0.05
CA CYS A 97 0.77 14.00 1.18
C CYS A 97 1.98 13.10 0.95
N GLY A 98 2.28 12.68 -0.28
CA GLY A 98 3.39 11.78 -0.60
C GLY A 98 3.27 10.39 0.06
N TYR A 99 2.08 9.96 0.48
CA TYR A 99 1.87 8.62 1.01
C TYR A 99 1.79 7.60 -0.12
N GLU A 100 2.48 6.49 0.05
CA GLU A 100 2.53 5.40 -0.90
C GLU A 100 1.70 4.21 -0.39
N TRP A 101 0.85 3.64 -1.24
CA TRP A 101 0.01 2.51 -0.84
C TRP A 101 -0.35 1.62 -2.01
N GLN A 102 -0.83 0.43 -1.71
CA GLN A 102 -1.39 -0.49 -2.69
C GLN A 102 -2.92 -0.46 -2.66
N ALA A 103 -3.52 -0.38 -3.83
CA ALA A 103 -4.96 -0.54 -4.01
C ALA A 103 -5.26 -1.04 -5.43
N SER A 104 -6.38 -1.74 -5.63
CA SER A 104 -6.80 -2.08 -6.98
C SER A 104 -7.33 -0.86 -7.72
N PRO A 105 -7.11 -0.73 -9.03
CA PRO A 105 -7.72 0.32 -9.85
C PRO A 105 -9.25 0.37 -9.68
N ASN A 106 -9.91 -0.78 -9.57
CA ASN A 106 -11.35 -0.84 -9.33
C ASN A 106 -11.78 -0.16 -8.01
N ASN A 107 -11.04 -0.34 -6.92
CA ASN A 107 -11.31 0.34 -5.67
C ASN A 107 -11.07 1.86 -5.79
N ARG A 108 -10.04 2.25 -6.51
CA ARG A 108 -9.73 3.65 -6.79
C ARG A 108 -10.82 4.32 -7.64
N LYS A 109 -11.29 3.64 -8.69
CA LYS A 109 -12.44 4.07 -9.50
C LYS A 109 -13.70 4.32 -8.66
N ARG A 110 -13.93 3.53 -7.61
CA ARG A 110 -15.06 3.66 -6.67
C ARG A 110 -14.88 4.79 -5.66
N GLY A 111 -13.85 5.64 -5.78
CA GLY A 111 -13.61 6.79 -4.93
C GLY A 111 -12.81 6.50 -3.64
N ILE A 112 -12.27 5.29 -3.48
CA ILE A 112 -11.41 4.98 -2.32
C ILE A 112 -10.06 5.68 -2.52
N GLY A 113 -9.88 6.82 -1.86
CA GLY A 113 -8.69 7.67 -1.94
C GLY A 113 -7.52 7.23 -1.05
N CYS A 114 -6.53 8.12 -0.95
CA CYS A 114 -5.35 7.93 -0.11
C CYS A 114 -5.74 7.65 1.36
N PRO A 115 -5.25 6.56 1.97
CA PRO A 115 -5.60 6.20 3.34
C PRO A 115 -5.04 7.19 4.39
N CYS A 116 -3.94 7.87 4.09
CA CYS A 116 -3.39 8.93 4.94
C CYS A 116 -4.29 10.17 4.91
N CYS A 117 -4.61 10.71 3.73
CA CYS A 117 -5.49 11.89 3.59
C CYS A 117 -6.90 11.65 4.16
N SER A 118 -7.38 10.41 4.12
CA SER A 118 -8.67 10.03 4.72
C SER A 118 -8.60 9.76 6.24
N GLY A 119 -7.43 9.91 6.87
CA GLY A 119 -7.24 9.70 8.30
C GLY A 119 -7.39 8.24 8.76
N ARG A 120 -7.16 7.27 7.88
CA ARG A 120 -7.18 5.83 8.20
C ARG A 120 -5.82 5.29 8.61
N VAL A 121 -4.75 5.91 8.12
CA VAL A 121 -3.36 5.50 8.39
C VAL A 121 -2.56 6.73 8.81
N PRO A 122 -1.75 6.65 9.88
CA PRO A 122 -0.85 7.72 10.25
C PRO A 122 0.32 7.81 9.27
N LYS A 123 0.78 9.03 9.04
CA LYS A 123 2.05 9.33 8.37
C LYS A 123 2.75 10.37 9.19
N THR A 124 3.95 10.06 9.69
CA THR A 124 4.81 10.95 10.45
C THR A 124 5.05 12.25 9.69
N GLY A 125 4.91 13.37 10.38
CA GLY A 125 5.04 14.70 9.80
C GLY A 125 3.84 15.19 8.98
N VAL A 126 2.73 14.44 8.94
CA VAL A 126 1.53 14.80 8.13
C VAL A 126 0.24 14.82 8.95
N ASN A 127 -0.17 13.68 9.50
CA ASN A 127 -1.46 13.53 10.15
C ASN A 127 -1.38 12.75 11.46
N ASP A 128 -0.19 12.54 11.97
CA ASP A 128 0.07 11.86 13.24
C ASP A 128 -0.19 12.78 14.44
N LEU A 129 -0.28 12.17 15.63
CA LEU A 129 -0.57 12.88 16.87
C LEU A 129 0.52 13.88 17.24
N GLU A 130 1.78 13.53 16.98
CA GLU A 130 2.94 14.39 17.29
C GLU A 130 2.92 15.67 16.48
N THR A 131 2.65 15.56 15.19
CA THR A 131 2.61 16.69 14.26
C THR A 131 1.40 17.59 14.51
N LEU A 132 0.21 17.01 14.75
CA LEU A 132 -1.03 17.80 14.84
C LEU A 132 -1.34 18.31 16.25
N TYR A 133 -0.79 17.68 17.29
CA TYR A 133 -1.10 18.03 18.69
C TYR A 133 0.18 18.05 19.57
N PRO A 134 1.21 18.84 19.23
CA PRO A 134 2.48 18.88 19.98
C PRO A 134 2.28 19.29 21.44
N GLU A 135 1.34 20.20 21.74
CA GLU A 135 1.04 20.62 23.10
C GLU A 135 0.52 19.47 23.98
N LEU A 136 -0.22 18.53 23.40
CA LEU A 136 -0.73 17.36 24.12
C LEU A 136 0.39 16.43 24.59
N LEU A 137 1.53 16.45 23.88
CA LEU A 137 2.68 15.60 24.19
C LEU A 137 3.44 16.04 25.45
N LYS A 138 3.22 17.24 25.96
CA LYS A 138 3.74 17.67 27.29
C LYS A 138 3.21 16.78 28.42
N GLU A 139 2.07 16.16 28.23
CA GLU A 139 1.46 15.21 29.15
C GLU A 139 1.59 13.74 28.72
N TRP A 140 2.31 13.46 27.63
CA TRP A 140 2.57 12.08 27.16
C TRP A 140 3.59 11.39 28.07
N ASN A 141 3.22 10.26 28.64
CA ASN A 141 4.16 9.47 29.48
C ASN A 141 5.03 8.60 28.54
N TYR A 142 6.18 9.14 28.12
CA TYR A 142 7.08 8.47 27.18
C TYR A 142 7.60 7.13 27.74
N GLU A 143 7.96 7.05 28.99
CA GLU A 143 8.50 5.85 29.62
C GLU A 143 7.53 4.68 29.51
N ARG A 144 6.30 4.85 30.00
CA ARG A 144 5.28 3.78 29.97
C ARG A 144 4.76 3.46 28.58
N ASN A 145 4.67 4.44 27.72
CA ASN A 145 4.14 4.24 26.37
C ASN A 145 5.18 3.59 25.45
N SER A 146 6.47 3.92 25.57
CA SER A 146 7.54 3.27 24.80
C SER A 146 7.66 1.79 25.13
N SER A 147 7.50 1.41 26.42
CA SER A 147 7.46 0.00 26.84
C SER A 147 6.32 -0.79 26.19
N ASN A 148 5.26 -0.11 25.73
CA ASN A 148 4.14 -0.70 25.00
C ASN A 148 4.20 -0.45 23.48
N ASN A 149 5.34 -0.03 22.92
CA ASN A 149 5.53 0.32 21.52
C ASN A 149 4.51 1.36 21.00
N LEU A 150 4.14 2.33 21.83
CA LEU A 150 3.26 3.43 21.48
C LEU A 150 4.08 4.72 21.27
N PHE A 151 4.13 5.19 20.05
CA PHE A 151 4.85 6.40 19.67
C PHE A 151 3.86 7.40 19.03
N PRO A 152 3.82 8.68 19.47
CA PRO A 152 2.88 9.67 18.94
C PRO A 152 2.95 9.85 17.41
N SER A 153 4.16 9.76 16.84
CA SER A 153 4.40 9.83 15.39
C SER A 153 3.77 8.68 14.57
N GLN A 154 3.35 7.61 15.24
CA GLN A 154 2.71 6.44 14.63
C GLN A 154 1.22 6.32 14.96
N LEU A 155 0.62 7.34 15.55
CA LEU A 155 -0.75 7.33 16.04
C LEU A 155 -1.57 8.44 15.40
N LEU A 156 -2.82 8.13 15.08
CA LEU A 156 -3.77 9.13 14.63
C LEU A 156 -4.41 9.85 15.83
N PRO A 157 -4.70 11.15 15.75
CA PRO A 157 -5.44 11.88 16.79
C PRO A 157 -6.82 11.29 17.11
N LYS A 158 -7.47 10.66 16.14
CA LYS A 158 -8.76 9.96 16.30
C LYS A 158 -8.64 8.53 16.78
N SER A 159 -7.44 8.08 17.18
CA SER A 159 -7.19 6.71 17.61
C SER A 159 -8.01 6.35 18.86
N GLY A 160 -8.70 5.22 18.82
CA GLY A 160 -9.34 4.60 19.99
C GLY A 160 -8.36 3.92 20.94
N LYS A 161 -7.06 3.87 20.60
CA LYS A 161 -6.03 3.32 21.49
C LYS A 161 -5.95 4.14 22.77
N LYS A 162 -5.66 3.46 23.88
CA LYS A 162 -5.37 4.11 25.15
C LYS A 162 -3.85 4.29 25.31
N ALA A 163 -3.46 5.36 25.98
CA ALA A 163 -2.08 5.65 26.31
C ALA A 163 -1.98 6.17 27.75
N TRP A 164 -0.78 6.11 28.30
CA TRP A 164 -0.46 6.70 29.60
C TRP A 164 -0.17 8.18 29.44
N TRP A 165 -0.74 8.95 30.35
CA TRP A 165 -0.60 10.39 30.44
C TRP A 165 -0.08 10.80 31.81
N LYS A 166 0.69 11.89 31.89
CA LYS A 166 1.19 12.48 33.13
C LYS A 166 0.81 13.95 33.15
N CYS A 167 0.02 14.34 34.15
CA CYS A 167 -0.45 15.70 34.27
C CYS A 167 0.69 16.67 34.50
N SER A 168 0.81 17.70 33.67
CA SER A 168 1.80 18.76 33.83
C SER A 168 1.61 19.61 35.08
N SER A 169 0.36 19.70 35.60
CA SER A 169 0.04 20.54 36.77
C SER A 169 0.13 19.82 38.11
N CYS A 170 -0.16 18.50 38.19
CA CYS A 170 -0.21 17.80 39.46
C CYS A 170 0.56 16.46 39.48
N GLY A 171 1.25 16.10 38.40
CA GLY A 171 2.03 14.88 38.30
C GLY A 171 1.22 13.56 38.25
N HIS A 172 -0.12 13.63 38.40
CA HIS A 172 -0.96 12.43 38.38
C HIS A 172 -0.83 11.69 37.04
N GLU A 173 -0.65 10.39 37.12
CA GLU A 173 -0.59 9.52 35.95
C GLU A 173 -1.89 8.76 35.76
N TRP A 174 -2.38 8.71 34.53
CA TRP A 174 -3.61 8.00 34.20
C TRP A 174 -3.57 7.39 32.80
N TYR A 175 -4.43 6.44 32.55
CA TYR A 175 -4.58 5.73 31.28
C TYR A 175 -5.86 6.16 30.59
N ALA A 176 -5.76 6.76 29.41
CA ALA A 176 -6.91 7.32 28.69
C ALA A 176 -6.80 7.17 27.18
N VAL A 177 -7.96 7.16 26.51
CA VAL A 177 -8.08 7.09 25.06
C VAL A 177 -7.49 8.37 24.42
N ILE A 178 -6.66 8.20 23.40
CA ILE A 178 -6.01 9.30 22.66
C ILE A 178 -7.06 10.26 22.11
N ALA A 179 -8.08 9.77 21.41
CA ALA A 179 -9.15 10.61 20.88
C ALA A 179 -9.90 11.43 21.95
N SER A 180 -10.01 10.91 23.18
CA SER A 180 -10.61 11.66 24.28
C SER A 180 -9.70 12.80 24.76
N ARG A 181 -8.39 12.57 24.79
CA ARG A 181 -7.42 13.61 25.11
C ARG A 181 -7.43 14.74 24.07
N VAL A 182 -7.47 14.38 22.80
CA VAL A 182 -7.59 15.32 21.67
C VAL A 182 -8.87 16.17 21.76
N LYS A 183 -9.97 15.61 22.29
CA LYS A 183 -11.23 16.34 22.56
C LYS A 183 -11.18 17.24 23.81
N GLY A 184 -10.02 17.35 24.47
CA GLY A 184 -9.84 18.23 25.63
C GLY A 184 -10.16 17.61 27.00
N HIS A 185 -10.43 16.29 27.07
CA HIS A 185 -10.60 15.64 28.37
C HIS A 185 -9.25 15.58 29.11
N GLY A 186 -9.09 16.39 30.16
CA GLY A 186 -7.86 16.56 30.93
C GLY A 186 -7.66 15.53 32.03
N CYS A 187 -6.78 15.88 32.97
CA CYS A 187 -6.47 15.08 34.14
C CYS A 187 -7.70 14.87 35.03
N PRO A 188 -8.09 13.63 35.36
CA PRO A 188 -9.25 13.35 36.22
C PRO A 188 -9.08 13.86 37.65
N HIS A 189 -7.85 13.92 38.15
CA HIS A 189 -7.56 14.45 39.47
C HIS A 189 -7.77 15.99 39.55
N CYS A 190 -7.26 16.75 38.59
CA CYS A 190 -7.47 18.19 38.52
C CYS A 190 -8.94 18.55 38.26
N SER A 191 -9.65 17.76 37.45
CA SER A 191 -11.08 17.98 37.17
C SER A 191 -11.97 17.84 38.41
N LYS A 192 -11.66 16.90 39.32
CA LYS A 192 -12.38 16.76 40.60
C LYS A 192 -12.13 17.92 41.56
N ARG A 193 -10.93 18.52 41.56
CA ARG A 193 -10.58 19.67 42.40
C ARG A 193 -11.33 20.95 42.00
N ARG A 194 -11.66 21.13 40.72
CA ARG A 194 -12.41 22.30 40.21
C ARG A 194 -13.90 22.24 40.52
N LYS A 195 -14.44 21.11 40.97
CA LYS A 195 -15.86 20.92 41.31
C LYS A 195 -16.14 21.01 42.80
N LYS A 196 -15.11 21.19 43.63
CA LYS A 196 -15.22 21.54 45.06
C LYS A 196 -14.92 23.03 45.26
#